data_11ae5277b685001a67f91c75b802c08b
#
_entry.id   11ae5277b685001a67f91c75b802c08b
#
_cell.length_a   1.000
_cell.length_b   1.000
_cell.length_c   1.000
_cell.angle_alpha   90.00
_cell.angle_beta   90.00
_cell.angle_gamma   90.00
#
_symmetry.space_group_name_H-M   'P 1'
#
loop_
_entity.id
_entity.type
_entity.pdbx_description
1 polymer ?
#
loop_
_entity_poly.entity_id
_entity_poly.type
_entity_poly.pdbx_seq_one_letter_code
_entity_poly.pdbx_strand_id
1 'polypeptide(L)'
;SGHVQPEGETLIYDSVGEHAALSLADKLSGEGLPVTVVTPDRYAGRGIGGQNVPIYLRNLANAGARIMTDRKLVDVSSQGNERVAHLRHTFTRDTETLPAQTILADFGSEPVTEIFEALADGSSNLGEIDPEAMVTLHPQPDKANPAGAYLLLRIGDALAPRDIHAAMYDANRLSRVI
;
A
#
# COMPACT_ATOMS: atom_id res chain seq x y z
N SER A 1 13.77 5.43 -13.34
CA SER A 1 12.41 4.88 -13.38
C SER A 1 11.87 5.07 -14.79
N GLY A 2 11.76 3.95 -15.53
CA GLY A 2 11.19 3.96 -16.87
C GLY A 2 9.69 4.25 -16.77
N HIS A 3 9.21 5.22 -17.52
CA HIS A 3 7.79 5.43 -17.69
C HIS A 3 7.25 4.35 -18.63
N VAL A 4 6.63 3.31 -18.08
CA VAL A 4 5.86 2.36 -18.87
C VAL A 4 4.53 3.02 -19.21
N GLN A 5 4.22 3.14 -20.49
CA GLN A 5 2.91 3.58 -20.95
C GLN A 5 2.03 2.32 -21.06
N PRO A 6 0.92 2.23 -20.32
CA PRO A 6 -0.04 1.16 -20.48
C PRO A 6 -0.66 1.18 -21.88
N GLU A 7 -0.83 0.02 -22.48
CA GLU A 7 -1.43 -0.14 -23.80
C GLU A 7 -2.48 -1.24 -23.77
N GLY A 8 -3.57 -1.04 -24.54
CA GLY A 8 -4.64 -2.00 -24.71
C GLY A 8 -5.37 -2.39 -23.42
N GLU A 9 -5.88 -3.61 -23.37
CA GLU A 9 -6.56 -4.16 -22.19
C GLU A 9 -5.63 -4.09 -20.97
N THR A 10 -6.02 -3.27 -20.00
CA THR A 10 -5.20 -2.98 -18.79
C THR A 10 -5.90 -3.51 -17.54
N LEU A 11 -5.23 -4.46 -16.88
CA LEU A 11 -5.65 -4.94 -15.56
C LEU A 11 -4.89 -4.20 -14.47
N ILE A 12 -5.61 -3.66 -13.49
CA ILE A 12 -5.03 -3.04 -12.30
C ILE A 12 -5.42 -3.91 -11.09
N TYR A 13 -4.43 -4.54 -10.47
CA TYR A 13 -4.63 -5.30 -9.25
C TYR A 13 -4.39 -4.41 -8.03
N ASP A 14 -5.43 -4.24 -7.22
CA ASP A 14 -5.43 -3.46 -5.99
C ASP A 14 -5.49 -4.39 -4.78
N SER A 15 -4.37 -4.63 -4.11
CA SER A 15 -4.33 -5.41 -2.88
C SER A 15 -4.42 -4.56 -1.61
N VAL A 16 -4.36 -3.25 -1.75
CA VAL A 16 -4.26 -2.30 -0.63
C VAL A 16 -5.60 -1.64 -0.33
N GLY A 17 -6.33 -1.28 -1.38
CA GLY A 17 -7.62 -0.60 -1.25
C GLY A 17 -7.51 0.91 -1.02
N GLU A 18 -6.34 1.51 -1.31
CA GLU A 18 -6.07 2.93 -1.16
C GLU A 18 -6.19 3.69 -2.48
N HIS A 19 -5.85 4.98 -2.48
CA HIS A 19 -6.05 5.88 -3.61
C HIS A 19 -5.27 5.50 -4.88
N ALA A 20 -4.11 4.85 -4.78
CA ALA A 20 -3.19 4.65 -5.90
C ALA A 20 -3.84 3.89 -7.06
N ALA A 21 -4.41 2.73 -6.80
CA ALA A 21 -5.01 1.89 -7.83
C ALA A 21 -6.24 2.54 -8.48
N LEU A 22 -7.17 3.09 -7.67
CA LEU A 22 -8.38 3.71 -8.21
C LEU A 22 -8.11 5.02 -8.95
N SER A 23 -7.15 5.84 -8.50
CA SER A 23 -6.77 7.06 -9.21
C SER A 23 -6.09 6.75 -10.55
N LEU A 24 -5.28 5.69 -10.60
CA LEU A 24 -4.68 5.23 -11.84
C LEU A 24 -5.74 4.68 -12.80
N ALA A 25 -6.68 3.88 -12.29
CA ALA A 25 -7.79 3.36 -13.06
C ALA A 25 -8.66 4.47 -13.66
N ASP A 26 -9.00 5.48 -12.84
CA ASP A 26 -9.76 6.67 -13.27
C ASP A 26 -9.04 7.43 -14.40
N LYS A 27 -7.73 7.67 -14.21
CA LYS A 27 -6.92 8.33 -15.24
C LYS A 27 -6.91 7.54 -16.54
N LEU A 28 -6.51 6.25 -16.51
CA LEU A 28 -6.34 5.45 -17.70
C LEU A 28 -7.67 5.22 -18.45
N SER A 29 -8.76 4.97 -17.71
CA SER A 29 -10.09 4.83 -18.33
C SER A 29 -10.60 6.15 -18.92
N GLY A 30 -10.30 7.28 -18.26
CA GLY A 30 -10.58 8.61 -18.79
C GLY A 30 -9.78 8.96 -20.04
N GLU A 31 -8.61 8.36 -20.24
CA GLU A 31 -7.79 8.42 -21.48
C GLU A 31 -8.27 7.44 -22.57
N GLY A 32 -9.32 6.66 -22.29
CA GLY A 32 -9.94 5.75 -23.23
C GLY A 32 -9.37 4.33 -23.27
N LEU A 33 -8.50 3.96 -22.32
CA LEU A 33 -8.04 2.57 -22.23
C LEU A 33 -9.13 1.67 -21.62
N PRO A 34 -9.30 0.44 -22.11
CA PRO A 34 -10.14 -0.55 -21.42
C PRO A 34 -9.46 -0.99 -20.13
N VAL A 35 -10.10 -0.70 -18.99
CA VAL A 35 -9.55 -0.96 -17.67
C VAL A 35 -10.39 -1.96 -16.90
N THR A 36 -9.73 -2.95 -16.30
CA THR A 36 -10.31 -3.84 -15.30
C THR A 36 -9.57 -3.70 -13.98
N VAL A 37 -10.26 -3.27 -12.94
CA VAL A 37 -9.75 -3.25 -11.56
C VAL A 37 -10.08 -4.59 -10.91
N VAL A 38 -9.09 -5.22 -10.31
CA VAL A 38 -9.23 -6.50 -9.58
C VAL A 38 -8.77 -6.29 -8.14
N THR A 39 -9.58 -6.68 -7.16
CA THR A 39 -9.23 -6.58 -5.74
C THR A 39 -9.67 -7.83 -4.96
N PRO A 40 -8.88 -8.26 -3.95
CA PRO A 40 -9.29 -9.33 -3.03
C PRO A 40 -10.37 -8.89 -2.05
N ASP A 41 -10.61 -7.58 -1.93
CA ASP A 41 -11.59 -7.00 -1.04
C ASP A 41 -13.04 -7.13 -1.59
N ARG A 42 -14.02 -6.97 -0.70
CA ARG A 42 -15.44 -6.97 -1.03
C ARG A 42 -15.87 -5.79 -1.92
N TYR A 43 -15.14 -4.69 -1.85
CA TYR A 43 -15.36 -3.49 -2.67
C TYR A 43 -14.04 -2.77 -2.89
N ALA A 44 -13.92 -2.13 -4.04
CA ALA A 44 -12.74 -1.36 -4.39
C ALA A 44 -12.65 -0.08 -3.53
N GLY A 45 -11.42 0.29 -3.14
CA GLY A 45 -11.18 1.50 -2.35
C GLY A 45 -11.58 1.38 -0.88
N ARG A 46 -11.35 0.22 -0.28
CA ARG A 46 -11.68 -0.07 1.13
C ARG A 46 -11.10 0.93 2.13
N GLY A 47 -9.87 1.39 1.89
CA GLY A 47 -9.17 2.37 2.73
C GLY A 47 -9.48 3.83 2.39
N ILE A 48 -10.16 4.08 1.27
CA ILE A 48 -10.51 5.42 0.83
C ILE A 48 -11.73 5.94 1.59
N GLY A 49 -11.69 7.18 2.05
CA GLY A 49 -12.82 7.82 2.73
C GLY A 49 -14.08 7.86 1.86
N GLY A 50 -15.25 7.65 2.51
CA GLY A 50 -16.55 7.56 1.85
C GLY A 50 -16.96 8.77 0.98
N GLN A 51 -16.25 9.87 1.07
CA GLN A 51 -16.47 11.04 0.21
C GLN A 51 -15.80 10.89 -1.18
N ASN A 52 -14.67 10.19 -1.26
CA ASN A 52 -13.87 10.07 -2.49
C ASN A 52 -14.24 8.82 -3.31
N VAL A 53 -14.54 7.69 -2.67
CA VAL A 53 -14.89 6.44 -3.37
C VAL A 53 -16.00 6.62 -4.41
N PRO A 54 -17.14 7.30 -4.10
CA PRO A 54 -18.22 7.48 -5.07
C PRO A 54 -17.80 8.24 -6.32
N ILE A 55 -16.80 9.12 -6.21
CA ILE A 55 -16.28 9.88 -7.35
C ILE A 55 -15.55 8.94 -8.31
N TYR A 56 -14.62 8.13 -7.79
CA TYR A 56 -13.92 7.13 -8.60
C TYR A 56 -14.89 6.13 -9.25
N LEU A 57 -15.80 5.55 -8.46
CA LEU A 57 -16.74 4.56 -8.98
C LEU A 57 -17.63 5.11 -10.07
N ARG A 58 -18.11 6.36 -9.95
CA ARG A 58 -18.88 7.04 -10.98
C ARG A 58 -18.07 7.25 -12.26
N ASN A 59 -16.85 7.74 -12.14
CA ASN A 59 -15.98 7.99 -13.30
C ASN A 59 -15.65 6.69 -14.02
N LEU A 60 -15.26 5.65 -13.28
CA LEU A 60 -14.99 4.31 -13.82
C LEU A 60 -16.21 3.72 -14.52
N ALA A 61 -17.40 3.83 -13.91
CA ALA A 61 -18.64 3.36 -14.50
C ALA A 61 -18.97 4.11 -15.81
N ASN A 62 -18.80 5.44 -15.84
CA ASN A 62 -19.02 6.26 -17.03
C ASN A 62 -18.02 5.92 -18.16
N ALA A 63 -16.80 5.56 -17.82
CA ALA A 63 -15.77 5.13 -18.76
C ALA A 63 -15.92 3.66 -19.20
N GLY A 64 -16.88 2.90 -18.64
CA GLY A 64 -17.09 1.48 -18.95
C GLY A 64 -16.02 0.55 -18.33
N ALA A 65 -15.27 1.02 -17.34
CA ALA A 65 -14.29 0.20 -16.64
C ALA A 65 -14.97 -0.91 -15.83
N ARG A 66 -14.34 -2.07 -15.78
CA ARG A 66 -14.82 -3.24 -15.03
C ARG A 66 -14.18 -3.28 -13.66
N ILE A 67 -14.95 -3.65 -12.64
CA ILE A 67 -14.45 -3.90 -11.28
C ILE A 67 -14.78 -5.34 -10.90
N MET A 68 -13.75 -6.09 -10.49
CA MET A 68 -13.84 -7.48 -10.03
C MET A 68 -13.38 -7.54 -8.58
N THR A 69 -14.33 -7.75 -7.68
CA THR A 69 -14.08 -7.90 -6.24
C THR A 69 -13.91 -9.37 -5.86
N ASP A 70 -13.44 -9.63 -4.64
CA ASP A 70 -13.24 -10.97 -4.09
C ASP A 70 -12.30 -11.85 -4.95
N ARG A 71 -11.33 -11.25 -5.67
CA ARG A 71 -10.35 -11.94 -6.53
C ARG A 71 -8.93 -11.60 -6.12
N LYS A 72 -8.19 -12.62 -5.73
CA LYS A 72 -6.76 -12.52 -5.46
C LYS A 72 -5.97 -12.87 -6.72
N LEU A 73 -5.05 -12.00 -7.12
CA LEU A 73 -4.04 -12.32 -8.12
C LEU A 73 -3.05 -13.32 -7.50
N VAL A 74 -2.93 -14.50 -8.10
CA VAL A 74 -2.08 -15.58 -7.59
C VAL A 74 -0.86 -15.81 -8.45
N ASP A 75 -0.94 -15.49 -9.74
CA ASP A 75 0.17 -15.62 -10.68
C ASP A 75 -0.06 -14.76 -11.92
N VAL A 76 1.00 -14.49 -12.67
CA VAL A 76 0.97 -13.84 -13.98
C VAL A 76 1.85 -14.63 -14.93
N SER A 77 1.29 -15.14 -16.01
CA SER A 77 2.03 -15.79 -17.07
C SER A 77 2.05 -14.94 -18.35
N SER A 78 2.94 -15.29 -19.27
CA SER A 78 3.03 -14.63 -20.59
C SER A 78 2.67 -15.61 -21.69
N GLN A 79 1.80 -15.18 -22.60
CA GLN A 79 1.43 -15.93 -23.79
C GLN A 79 1.67 -15.05 -25.04
N GLY A 80 2.87 -15.16 -25.61
CA GLY A 80 3.29 -14.27 -26.70
C GLY A 80 3.40 -12.82 -26.20
N ASN A 81 2.59 -11.93 -26.78
CA ASN A 81 2.56 -10.50 -26.42
C ASN A 81 1.53 -10.17 -25.32
N GLU A 82 0.72 -11.14 -24.92
CA GLU A 82 -0.27 -10.97 -23.88
C GLU A 82 0.26 -11.42 -22.52
N ARG A 83 -0.26 -10.82 -21.47
CA ARG A 83 -0.14 -11.26 -20.09
C ARG A 83 -1.43 -11.94 -19.68
N VAL A 84 -1.35 -12.97 -18.89
CA VAL A 84 -2.51 -13.66 -18.35
C VAL A 84 -2.45 -13.60 -16.82
N ALA A 85 -3.40 -12.89 -16.24
CA ALA A 85 -3.59 -12.88 -14.79
C ALA A 85 -4.32 -14.14 -14.36
N HIS A 86 -3.75 -14.87 -13.41
CA HIS A 86 -4.40 -16.00 -12.75
C HIS A 86 -5.03 -15.53 -11.47
N LEU A 87 -6.34 -15.58 -11.43
CA LEU A 87 -7.14 -15.08 -10.31
C LEU A 87 -7.76 -16.23 -9.53
N ARG A 88 -7.87 -16.06 -8.23
CA ARG A 88 -8.55 -17.01 -7.34
C ARG A 88 -9.59 -16.28 -6.51
N HIS A 89 -10.83 -16.76 -6.55
CA HIS A 89 -11.90 -16.22 -5.72
C HIS A 89 -11.60 -16.42 -4.24
N THR A 90 -11.76 -15.37 -3.44
CA THR A 90 -11.35 -15.34 -2.02
C THR A 90 -12.08 -16.38 -1.19
N PHE A 91 -13.37 -16.61 -1.45
CA PHE A 91 -14.22 -17.51 -0.65
C PHE A 91 -14.37 -18.89 -1.25
N THR A 92 -14.77 -19.00 -2.53
CA THR A 92 -15.05 -20.29 -3.19
C THR A 92 -13.78 -21.02 -3.58
N ARG A 93 -12.64 -20.29 -3.69
CA ARG A 93 -11.35 -20.82 -4.18
C ARG A 93 -11.32 -21.17 -5.65
N ASP A 94 -12.40 -20.94 -6.38
CA ASP A 94 -12.41 -21.11 -7.82
C ASP A 94 -11.34 -20.26 -8.49
N THR A 95 -10.75 -20.77 -9.56
CA THR A 95 -9.73 -20.10 -10.33
C THR A 95 -10.27 -19.66 -11.69
N GLU A 96 -9.86 -18.50 -12.13
CA GLU A 96 -10.15 -17.97 -13.45
C GLU A 96 -8.91 -17.27 -14.01
N THR A 97 -8.87 -17.09 -15.32
CA THR A 97 -7.80 -16.37 -15.99
C THR A 97 -8.35 -15.16 -16.73
N LEU A 98 -7.60 -14.07 -16.72
CA LEU A 98 -7.95 -12.85 -17.42
C LEU A 98 -6.76 -12.39 -18.26
N PRO A 99 -6.87 -12.41 -19.60
CA PRO A 99 -5.84 -11.87 -20.48
C PRO A 99 -5.84 -10.34 -20.43
N ALA A 100 -4.66 -9.75 -20.54
CA ALA A 100 -4.46 -8.32 -20.63
C ALA A 100 -3.13 -8.01 -21.35
N GLN A 101 -3.02 -6.89 -22.04
CA GLN A 101 -1.75 -6.42 -22.58
C GLN A 101 -0.87 -5.83 -21.48
N THR A 102 -1.49 -5.13 -20.53
CA THR A 102 -0.80 -4.53 -19.40
C THR A 102 -1.39 -5.01 -18.09
N ILE A 103 -0.53 -5.43 -17.15
CA ILE A 103 -0.93 -5.73 -15.77
C ILE A 103 -0.13 -4.83 -14.84
N LEU A 104 -0.83 -4.04 -14.05
CA LEU A 104 -0.28 -3.15 -13.03
C LEU A 104 -0.75 -3.67 -11.67
N ALA A 105 0.16 -3.79 -10.70
CA ALA A 105 -0.19 -4.31 -9.39
C ALA A 105 0.26 -3.34 -8.29
N ASP A 106 -0.69 -3.01 -7.42
CA ASP A 106 -0.43 -2.26 -6.18
C ASP A 106 -0.41 -3.24 -5.01
N PHE A 107 0.76 -3.47 -4.46
CA PHE A 107 0.98 -4.28 -3.27
C PHE A 107 1.29 -3.44 -2.02
N GLY A 108 1.14 -2.12 -2.11
CA GLY A 108 1.44 -1.17 -1.06
C GLY A 108 2.86 -0.61 -1.12
N SER A 109 3.25 0.01 -0.04
CA SER A 109 4.54 0.68 0.11
C SER A 109 5.34 0.06 1.24
N GLU A 110 6.65 0.03 1.09
CA GLU A 110 7.59 -0.36 2.15
C GLU A 110 8.22 0.88 2.77
N PRO A 111 8.52 0.86 4.08
CA PRO A 111 9.21 1.98 4.72
C PRO A 111 10.64 2.10 4.18
N VAL A 112 11.11 3.34 4.05
CA VAL A 112 12.52 3.64 3.72
C VAL A 112 13.31 3.65 5.01
N THR A 113 14.09 2.62 5.26
CA THR A 113 14.76 2.35 6.55
C THR A 113 16.26 2.60 6.57
N GLU A 114 16.89 2.89 5.44
CA GLU A 114 18.36 2.96 5.32
C GLU A 114 19.00 3.97 6.28
N ILE A 115 18.39 5.14 6.45
CA ILE A 115 18.91 6.18 7.37
C ILE A 115 18.77 5.70 8.82
N PHE A 116 17.65 5.09 9.16
CA PHE A 116 17.41 4.57 10.50
C PHE A 116 18.42 3.46 10.85
N GLU A 117 18.60 2.50 9.94
CA GLU A 117 19.54 1.39 10.12
C GLU A 117 20.99 1.89 10.23
N ALA A 118 21.38 2.86 9.40
CA ALA A 118 22.72 3.45 9.45
C ALA A 118 23.02 4.22 10.76
N LEU A 119 21.98 4.69 11.46
CA LEU A 119 22.13 5.46 12.69
C LEU A 119 21.88 4.62 13.96
N ALA A 120 21.38 3.40 13.85
CA ALA A 120 20.96 2.59 15.00
C ALA A 120 22.11 2.33 15.98
N ASP A 121 23.26 1.91 15.49
CA ASP A 121 24.43 1.56 16.32
C ASP A 121 24.99 2.73 17.14
N GLY A 122 24.86 3.96 16.65
CA GLY A 122 25.28 5.18 17.34
C GLY A 122 24.26 5.73 18.35
N SER A 123 23.09 5.14 18.41
CA SER A 123 22.02 5.61 19.29
C SER A 123 22.04 4.93 20.66
N SER A 124 21.54 5.63 21.67
CA SER A 124 21.48 5.12 23.04
C SER A 124 20.49 3.97 23.24
N ASN A 125 19.46 3.89 22.40
CA ASN A 125 18.43 2.87 22.42
C ASN A 125 18.60 1.81 21.31
N LEU A 126 19.69 1.85 20.52
CA LEU A 126 19.91 0.99 19.35
C LEU A 126 18.71 0.98 18.36
N GLY A 127 17.96 2.09 18.31
CA GLY A 127 16.74 2.22 17.51
C GLY A 127 15.51 1.50 18.06
N GLU A 128 15.60 0.89 19.24
CA GLU A 128 14.50 0.16 19.86
C GLU A 128 13.63 1.03 20.77
N ILE A 129 12.38 0.61 20.92
CA ILE A 129 11.39 1.22 21.80
C ILE A 129 10.82 0.12 22.68
N ASP A 130 10.65 0.40 23.98
CA ASP A 130 9.89 -0.46 24.87
C ASP A 130 8.38 -0.24 24.63
N PRO A 131 7.66 -1.24 24.09
CA PRO A 131 6.25 -1.10 23.79
C PRO A 131 5.38 -0.97 25.05
N GLU A 132 5.77 -1.59 26.15
CA GLU A 132 5.02 -1.52 27.41
C GLU A 132 5.12 -0.13 28.03
N ALA A 133 6.33 0.44 28.08
CA ALA A 133 6.53 1.82 28.52
C ALA A 133 5.73 2.80 27.65
N MET A 134 5.70 2.56 26.32
CA MET A 134 4.95 3.40 25.40
C MET A 134 3.43 3.31 25.60
N VAL A 135 2.89 2.13 25.88
CA VAL A 135 1.44 1.94 26.11
C VAL A 135 1.01 2.52 27.46
N THR A 136 1.85 2.37 28.47
CA THR A 136 1.57 2.86 29.83
C THR A 136 1.97 4.32 30.05
N LEU A 137 2.49 5.00 29.03
CA LEU A 137 2.97 6.39 29.07
C LEU A 137 4.07 6.60 30.13
N HIS A 138 4.93 5.62 30.32
CA HIS A 138 6.13 5.74 31.12
C HIS A 138 7.32 6.14 30.24
N PRO A 139 8.35 6.80 30.83
CA PRO A 139 9.59 7.05 30.12
C PRO A 139 10.20 5.77 29.57
N GLN A 140 10.85 5.87 28.41
CA GLN A 140 11.59 4.74 27.87
C GLN A 140 12.70 4.32 28.86
N PRO A 141 12.95 3.00 29.02
CA PRO A 141 13.97 2.52 29.96
C PRO A 141 15.36 3.01 29.60
N ASP A 142 16.26 2.91 30.56
CA ASP A 142 17.65 3.34 30.43
C ASP A 142 18.38 2.69 29.25
N LYS A 143 19.38 3.38 28.80
CA LYS A 143 20.14 3.14 27.57
C LYS A 143 20.58 1.69 27.38
N ALA A 144 20.12 1.07 26.31
CA ALA A 144 20.64 -0.21 25.83
C ALA A 144 22.11 -0.09 25.39
N ASN A 145 22.51 1.10 24.90
CA ASN A 145 23.88 1.44 24.55
C ASN A 145 24.34 2.69 25.33
N PRO A 146 25.07 2.54 26.43
CA PRO A 146 25.57 3.67 27.24
C PRO A 146 26.54 4.61 26.48
N ALA A 147 27.18 4.14 25.40
CA ALA A 147 28.04 4.93 24.55
C ALA A 147 27.31 5.70 23.46
N GLY A 148 26.03 5.46 23.30
CA GLY A 148 25.19 6.12 22.30
C GLY A 148 25.05 7.62 22.54
N ALA A 149 25.22 8.40 21.47
CA ALA A 149 25.27 9.86 21.54
C ALA A 149 23.86 10.52 21.44
N TYR A 150 22.86 9.79 21.00
CA TYR A 150 21.51 10.30 20.75
C TYR A 150 20.44 9.20 20.92
N LEU A 151 19.21 9.60 21.15
CA LEU A 151 18.05 8.72 21.08
C LEU A 151 17.54 8.67 19.63
N LEU A 152 17.35 7.48 19.07
CA LEU A 152 16.86 7.29 17.71
C LEU A 152 15.46 6.66 17.72
N LEU A 153 14.52 7.38 17.15
CA LEU A 153 13.14 6.93 17.03
C LEU A 153 12.69 7.08 15.56
N ARG A 154 11.80 6.22 15.11
CA ARG A 154 11.15 6.36 13.80
C ARG A 154 9.65 6.47 13.95
N ILE A 155 9.05 7.30 13.12
CA ILE A 155 7.62 7.59 13.11
C ILE A 155 7.10 7.68 11.68
N GLY A 156 5.78 7.66 11.54
CA GLY A 156 5.12 7.82 10.24
C GLY A 156 5.60 6.78 9.23
N ASP A 157 5.81 7.21 8.00
CA ASP A 157 6.16 6.32 6.88
C ASP A 157 7.53 5.65 7.03
N ALA A 158 8.43 6.20 7.81
CA ALA A 158 9.69 5.53 8.16
C ALA A 158 9.47 4.31 9.07
N LEU A 159 8.37 4.26 9.82
CA LEU A 159 7.97 3.11 10.65
C LEU A 159 7.09 2.15 9.86
N ALA A 160 6.02 2.66 9.27
CA ALA A 160 5.07 1.92 8.44
C ALA A 160 4.29 2.91 7.58
N PRO A 161 4.36 2.81 6.24
CA PRO A 161 3.61 3.67 5.35
C PRO A 161 2.11 3.60 5.62
N ARG A 162 1.53 4.74 5.95
CA ARG A 162 0.11 4.90 6.29
C ARG A 162 -0.36 6.29 5.86
N ASP A 163 -1.17 6.94 6.66
CA ASP A 163 -1.67 8.29 6.43
C ASP A 163 -1.03 9.33 7.37
N ILE A 164 -1.29 10.60 7.09
CA ILE A 164 -0.78 11.72 7.89
C ILE A 164 -1.28 11.68 9.35
N HIS A 165 -2.48 11.14 9.59
CA HIS A 165 -3.03 11.02 10.94
C HIS A 165 -2.23 10.03 11.77
N ALA A 166 -1.85 8.89 11.18
CA ALA A 166 -0.99 7.90 11.81
C ALA A 166 0.40 8.49 12.13
N ALA A 167 0.99 9.24 11.19
CA ALA A 167 2.27 9.91 11.42
C ALA A 167 2.21 10.92 12.57
N MET A 168 1.16 11.74 12.61
CA MET A 168 0.93 12.69 13.70
C MET A 168 0.65 12.02 15.03
N TYR A 169 -0.06 10.89 15.02
CA TYR A 169 -0.33 10.10 16.22
C TYR A 169 0.95 9.49 16.79
N ASP A 170 1.79 8.88 15.93
CA ASP A 170 3.08 8.33 16.33
C ASP A 170 3.98 9.41 16.95
N ALA A 171 4.10 10.58 16.30
CA ALA A 171 4.87 11.71 16.80
C ALA A 171 4.37 12.17 18.18
N ASN A 172 3.07 12.32 18.34
CA ASN A 172 2.47 12.76 19.60
C ASN A 172 2.67 11.76 20.73
N ARG A 173 2.55 10.45 20.44
CA ARG A 173 2.78 9.42 21.45
C ARG A 173 4.23 9.38 21.91
N LEU A 174 5.17 9.36 20.98
CA LEU A 174 6.59 9.27 21.31
C LEU A 174 7.10 10.51 22.03
N SER A 175 6.66 11.72 21.63
CA SER A 175 7.07 12.95 22.29
C SER A 175 6.65 13.07 23.78
N ARG A 176 5.78 12.19 24.26
CA ARG A 176 5.34 12.16 25.66
C ARG A 176 6.15 11.22 26.56
N VAL A 177 6.94 10.34 25.95
CA VAL A 177 7.70 9.30 26.67
C VAL A 177 9.21 9.40 26.48
N ILE A 178 9.68 10.51 25.91
CA ILE A 178 11.09 10.88 25.77
C ILE A 178 11.51 11.83 26.90
#